data_101b2df54567754d7eefd36c1d68264c
#
_entry.id   101b2df54567754d7eefd36c1d68264c
#
_cell.length_a   1.000
_cell.length_b   1.000
_cell.length_c   1.000
_cell.angle_alpha   90.00
_cell.angle_beta   90.00
_cell.angle_gamma   90.00
#
_symmetry.space_group_name_H-M   'P 1'
#
loop_
_entity.id
_entity.type
_entity.pdbx_description
1 polymer ?
#
loop_
_entity_poly.entity_id
_entity_poly.type
_entity_poly.pdbx_seq_one_letter_code
_entity_poly.pdbx_strand_id
1 'polypeptide(L)'
;MMTSSCRSTFWLTVVALMLSVSSGRGQQKANFAIIKPGESLQDIVHRAANVAPSPRQLNWQQQEFIAFAHFGMNTFMDQEWGKGTESPSAFNPTDFDARQWVRVIKDAGMRLLIITAKHHDGFCLWPSKYTEHSVKSSPWKEGKGDVVGEVAQACREAGLKFGVYLSPWDRHEPTFGDSPAYNEHFRNQLRELLTNYGEISEVWFDGANDGAPNGKKQVYDWPSYYKVIRDLAPQAVIAIMGPDVRWVGTESGYGRETEWSVLPNITQNLAAIAASSQQFPVDGAFAPRDLMDDDLGSREKIKNASALVWYPAETDVSIRPGWFYHSSQDNLVKSPAKLVDIYYSSVGLNSVLLLNIPPDRRGQITDHDIKSLVGMRKILDQTFTTNLASGATIIASNEKPGHNASAVIEHHPTSYWTTDDDIESATLEFQLPRQRTFDRLMLQENISAGQRIEAFRLEAWAGNTWKTLARGTT
;
A
#
# COMPACT_ATOMS: atom_id res chain seq x y z
N MET A 1 64.03 -58.12 41.46
CA MET A 1 64.11 -56.74 41.00
C MET A 1 62.72 -56.31 40.56
N MET A 2 62.01 -55.74 41.47
CA MET A 2 60.61 -55.31 41.27
C MET A 2 60.52 -53.81 41.19
N THR A 3 59.98 -53.27 40.14
CA THR A 3 59.60 -51.85 40.04
C THR A 3 58.09 -51.73 40.12
N SER A 4 57.65 -51.16 41.23
CA SER A 4 56.25 -50.80 41.49
C SER A 4 55.85 -49.56 40.69
N SER A 5 54.79 -49.68 39.89
CA SER A 5 54.17 -48.62 39.17
C SER A 5 52.92 -48.16 39.92
N CYS A 6 52.97 -46.96 40.48
CA CYS A 6 51.87 -46.28 41.13
C CYS A 6 51.02 -45.58 40.04
N ARG A 7 49.78 -46.02 39.82
CA ARG A 7 48.80 -45.32 38.96
C ARG A 7 47.96 -44.39 39.80
N SER A 8 48.15 -43.07 39.61
CA SER A 8 47.31 -42.04 40.17
C SER A 8 46.20 -41.75 39.15
N THR A 9 44.96 -41.98 39.57
CA THR A 9 43.75 -41.68 38.79
C THR A 9 43.39 -40.21 39.05
N PHE A 10 43.55 -39.35 38.04
CA PHE A 10 43.03 -37.95 38.06
C PHE A 10 41.60 -37.94 37.58
N TRP A 11 40.67 -37.49 38.44
CA TRP A 11 39.30 -37.15 38.04
C TRP A 11 39.30 -35.69 37.58
N LEU A 12 39.05 -35.44 36.28
CA LEU A 12 38.78 -34.12 35.72
C LEU A 12 37.28 -33.88 35.82
N THR A 13 36.86 -33.01 36.75
CA THR A 13 35.48 -32.50 36.77
C THR A 13 35.36 -31.36 35.76
N VAL A 14 34.74 -31.61 34.62
CA VAL A 14 34.39 -30.58 33.65
C VAL A 14 33.11 -29.90 34.14
N VAL A 15 33.23 -28.70 34.70
CA VAL A 15 32.09 -27.81 34.97
C VAL A 15 31.78 -27.14 33.65
N ALA A 16 30.75 -27.63 32.92
CA ALA A 16 30.19 -26.92 31.76
C ALA A 16 29.41 -25.71 32.26
N LEU A 17 30.03 -24.52 32.19
CA LEU A 17 29.33 -23.24 32.31
C LEU A 17 28.52 -23.08 31.00
N MET A 18 27.21 -23.42 31.03
CA MET A 18 26.30 -22.98 29.98
C MET A 18 26.08 -21.47 30.12
N LEU A 19 26.88 -20.70 29.41
CA LEU A 19 26.54 -19.35 29.08
C LEU A 19 25.33 -19.38 28.14
N SER A 20 24.15 -19.17 28.70
CA SER A 20 22.97 -18.83 27.93
C SER A 20 23.24 -17.50 27.25
N VAL A 21 23.80 -17.53 26.04
CA VAL A 21 23.76 -16.40 25.14
C VAL A 21 22.28 -16.21 24.76
N SER A 22 21.57 -15.41 25.52
CA SER A 22 20.33 -14.81 25.06
C SER A 22 20.74 -13.93 23.88
N SER A 23 20.68 -14.49 22.65
CA SER A 23 20.66 -13.70 21.46
C SER A 23 19.45 -12.78 21.60
N GLY A 24 19.69 -11.53 21.95
CA GLY A 24 18.72 -10.46 21.89
C GLY A 24 18.29 -10.27 20.45
N ARG A 25 17.43 -11.17 19.94
CA ARG A 25 16.54 -10.86 18.85
C ARG A 25 15.66 -9.74 19.40
N GLY A 26 15.87 -8.52 18.93
CA GLY A 26 15.00 -7.40 19.22
C GLY A 26 13.56 -7.91 19.05
N GLN A 27 12.76 -7.81 20.09
CA GLN A 27 11.39 -8.31 20.09
C GLN A 27 10.68 -7.62 18.92
N GLN A 28 10.30 -8.39 17.90
CA GLN A 28 9.62 -7.84 16.73
C GLN A 28 8.34 -7.18 17.24
N LYS A 29 8.19 -5.88 17.03
CA LYS A 29 7.00 -5.14 17.47
C LYS A 29 5.77 -5.74 16.78
N ALA A 30 4.68 -5.82 17.52
CA ALA A 30 3.42 -6.34 16.98
C ALA A 30 2.70 -5.25 16.16
N ASN A 31 1.96 -5.67 15.15
CA ASN A 31 1.12 -4.76 14.36
C ASN A 31 -0.26 -4.51 15.00
N PHE A 32 -0.43 -4.92 16.24
CA PHE A 32 -1.62 -4.63 17.05
C PHE A 32 -1.25 -4.56 18.53
N ALA A 33 -2.10 -3.87 19.33
CA ALA A 33 -2.02 -3.85 20.79
C ALA A 33 -3.42 -3.89 21.39
N ILE A 34 -3.64 -4.77 22.36
CA ILE A 34 -4.91 -4.82 23.12
C ILE A 34 -4.85 -3.74 24.20
N ILE A 35 -5.91 -2.96 24.34
CA ILE A 35 -6.12 -1.98 25.39
C ILE A 35 -6.93 -2.63 26.51
N LYS A 36 -6.42 -2.56 27.73
CA LYS A 36 -7.13 -3.11 28.89
C LYS A 36 -8.15 -2.10 29.43
N PRO A 37 -9.29 -2.56 29.94
CA PRO A 37 -10.23 -1.65 30.61
C PRO A 37 -9.56 -0.87 31.74
N GLY A 38 -9.74 0.45 31.74
CA GLY A 38 -9.20 1.34 32.79
C GLY A 38 -7.73 1.77 32.59
N GLU A 39 -7.09 1.45 31.47
CA GLU A 39 -5.78 2.03 31.15
C GLU A 39 -5.89 3.56 31.00
N SER A 40 -4.85 4.25 31.44
CA SER A 40 -4.76 5.70 31.27
C SER A 40 -4.52 6.09 29.81
N LEU A 41 -4.91 7.30 29.41
CA LEU A 41 -4.62 7.79 28.06
C LEU A 41 -3.11 7.78 27.77
N GLN A 42 -2.27 8.09 28.75
CA GLN A 42 -0.82 8.06 28.60
C GLN A 42 -0.31 6.64 28.28
N ASP A 43 -0.84 5.61 28.97
CA ASP A 43 -0.48 4.21 28.69
C ASP A 43 -0.94 3.79 27.29
N ILE A 44 -2.14 4.24 26.88
CA ILE A 44 -2.69 3.97 25.53
C ILE A 44 -1.80 4.61 24.46
N VAL A 45 -1.40 5.88 24.64
CA VAL A 45 -0.50 6.58 23.71
C VAL A 45 0.85 5.88 23.64
N HIS A 46 1.40 5.45 24.80
CA HIS A 46 2.65 4.69 24.83
C HIS A 46 2.52 3.34 24.07
N ARG A 47 1.37 2.67 24.18
CA ARG A 47 1.11 1.46 23.37
C ARG A 47 1.04 1.79 21.89
N ALA A 48 0.31 2.85 21.50
CA ALA A 48 0.18 3.29 20.12
C ALA A 48 1.55 3.52 19.46
N ALA A 49 2.47 4.22 20.17
CA ALA A 49 3.83 4.46 19.71
C ALA A 49 4.69 3.19 19.52
N ASN A 50 4.22 2.04 20.03
CA ASN A 50 4.89 0.75 19.92
C ASN A 50 4.18 -0.26 19.01
N VAL A 51 3.04 0.10 18.42
CA VAL A 51 2.44 -0.64 17.30
C VAL A 51 3.25 -0.33 16.04
N ALA A 52 3.69 -1.36 15.32
CA ALA A 52 4.55 -1.20 14.15
C ALA A 52 4.03 -2.11 13.00
N PRO A 53 4.36 -1.80 11.74
CA PRO A 53 3.90 -2.61 10.62
C PRO A 53 4.41 -4.04 10.71
N SER A 54 3.59 -4.99 10.27
CA SER A 54 4.09 -6.33 9.93
C SER A 54 5.10 -6.22 8.76
N PRO A 55 5.98 -7.22 8.55
CA PRO A 55 6.94 -7.17 7.44
C PRO A 55 6.29 -6.93 6.06
N ARG A 56 5.11 -7.53 5.79
CA ARG A 56 4.38 -7.29 4.53
C ARG A 56 3.85 -5.87 4.40
N GLN A 57 3.32 -5.30 5.49
CA GLN A 57 2.85 -3.91 5.50
C GLN A 57 3.99 -2.92 5.35
N LEU A 58 5.13 -3.15 6.02
CA LEU A 58 6.33 -2.33 5.85
C LEU A 58 6.83 -2.36 4.41
N ASN A 59 6.98 -3.56 3.83
CA ASN A 59 7.42 -3.73 2.45
C ASN A 59 6.46 -3.06 1.45
N TRP A 60 5.17 -3.06 1.75
CA TRP A 60 4.16 -2.42 0.93
C TRP A 60 4.21 -0.89 1.07
N GLN A 61 4.21 -0.33 2.29
CA GLN A 61 4.29 1.13 2.49
C GLN A 61 5.56 1.74 1.88
N GLN A 62 6.67 1.01 1.86
CA GLN A 62 7.91 1.44 1.20
C GLN A 62 7.81 1.53 -0.32
N GLN A 63 6.73 1.05 -0.94
CA GLN A 63 6.48 1.28 -2.36
C GLN A 63 6.05 2.73 -2.63
N GLU A 64 5.34 3.39 -1.72
CA GLU A 64 4.88 4.77 -1.74
C GLU A 64 3.98 5.13 -2.93
N PHE A 65 4.40 4.78 -4.15
CA PHE A 65 3.72 5.10 -5.40
C PHE A 65 3.61 3.83 -6.25
N ILE A 66 2.37 3.40 -6.51
CA ILE A 66 2.03 2.16 -7.18
C ILE A 66 0.99 2.39 -8.27
N ALA A 67 0.87 1.46 -9.20
CA ALA A 67 0.00 1.57 -10.36
C ALA A 67 -1.19 0.62 -10.29
N PHE A 68 -2.33 1.09 -10.76
CA PHE A 68 -3.46 0.27 -11.16
C PHE A 68 -3.58 0.25 -12.69
N ALA A 69 -3.99 -0.86 -13.28
CA ALA A 69 -4.38 -0.93 -14.68
C ALA A 69 -5.76 -1.58 -14.80
N HIS A 70 -6.79 -0.74 -14.95
CA HIS A 70 -8.12 -1.21 -15.29
C HIS A 70 -8.17 -1.54 -16.79
N PHE A 71 -8.22 -2.83 -17.10
CA PHE A 71 -8.31 -3.36 -18.44
C PHE A 71 -9.20 -4.60 -18.41
N GLY A 72 -10.04 -4.78 -19.42
CA GLY A 72 -10.96 -5.91 -19.46
C GLY A 72 -12.14 -5.69 -20.40
N MET A 73 -13.22 -6.42 -20.18
CA MET A 73 -14.42 -6.33 -21.00
C MET A 73 -14.94 -4.89 -21.10
N ASN A 74 -14.89 -4.13 -20.00
CA ASN A 74 -15.38 -2.75 -19.97
C ASN A 74 -14.63 -1.82 -20.93
N THR A 75 -13.29 -2.03 -21.13
CA THR A 75 -12.52 -1.30 -22.15
C THR A 75 -13.10 -1.49 -23.55
N PHE A 76 -13.54 -2.70 -23.89
CA PHE A 76 -14.06 -3.02 -25.23
C PHE A 76 -15.51 -2.58 -25.41
N MET A 77 -16.27 -2.54 -24.33
CA MET A 77 -17.68 -2.14 -24.34
C MET A 77 -17.88 -0.63 -24.12
N ASP A 78 -16.81 0.14 -23.87
CA ASP A 78 -16.84 1.59 -23.60
C ASP A 78 -17.74 1.93 -22.39
N GLN A 79 -17.52 1.22 -21.28
CA GLN A 79 -18.33 1.37 -20.05
C GLN A 79 -17.47 1.16 -18.79
N GLU A 80 -17.96 1.71 -17.66
CA GLU A 80 -17.28 1.55 -16.36
C GLU A 80 -17.69 0.23 -15.68
N TRP A 81 -18.97 -0.14 -15.74
CA TRP A 81 -19.49 -1.33 -15.10
C TRP A 81 -20.24 -2.19 -16.13
N GLY A 82 -19.67 -3.33 -16.46
CA GLY A 82 -20.29 -4.33 -17.30
C GLY A 82 -21.48 -5.01 -16.62
N LYS A 83 -22.32 -5.65 -17.42
CA LYS A 83 -23.55 -6.32 -16.96
C LYS A 83 -23.34 -7.79 -16.61
N GLY A 84 -22.20 -8.38 -17.01
CA GLY A 84 -21.95 -9.81 -16.89
C GLY A 84 -22.59 -10.66 -17.99
N THR A 85 -23.16 -10.02 -19.01
CA THR A 85 -23.79 -10.67 -20.15
C THR A 85 -23.08 -10.41 -21.48
N GLU A 86 -21.96 -9.70 -21.41
CA GLU A 86 -21.13 -9.37 -22.55
C GLU A 86 -20.51 -10.63 -23.17
N SER A 87 -20.53 -10.70 -24.51
CA SER A 87 -19.90 -11.85 -25.19
C SER A 87 -18.36 -11.80 -25.03
N PRO A 88 -17.71 -12.89 -24.64
CA PRO A 88 -16.25 -12.97 -24.66
C PRO A 88 -15.60 -12.60 -25.98
N SER A 89 -16.36 -12.73 -27.11
CA SER A 89 -15.90 -12.37 -28.45
C SER A 89 -15.61 -10.87 -28.62
N ALA A 90 -16.11 -10.01 -27.73
CA ALA A 90 -15.84 -8.59 -27.77
C ALA A 90 -14.39 -8.27 -27.29
N PHE A 91 -13.81 -9.12 -26.46
CA PHE A 91 -12.44 -8.94 -25.96
C PHE A 91 -11.42 -9.39 -27.03
N ASN A 92 -10.80 -8.44 -27.72
CA ASN A 92 -9.82 -8.73 -28.77
C ASN A 92 -8.78 -7.59 -28.91
N PRO A 93 -7.85 -7.42 -27.98
CA PRO A 93 -6.79 -6.42 -28.11
C PRO A 93 -5.90 -6.72 -29.34
N THR A 94 -5.66 -5.68 -30.15
CA THR A 94 -4.99 -5.82 -31.45
C THR A 94 -3.47 -5.73 -31.38
N ASP A 95 -2.93 -5.16 -30.29
CA ASP A 95 -1.50 -4.89 -30.13
C ASP A 95 -1.12 -4.90 -28.65
N PHE A 96 -1.52 -5.95 -27.94
CA PHE A 96 -1.26 -6.09 -26.51
C PHE A 96 0.23 -6.20 -26.21
N ASP A 97 0.75 -5.28 -25.39
CA ASP A 97 2.15 -5.25 -24.98
C ASP A 97 2.29 -5.00 -23.45
N ALA A 98 2.37 -6.07 -22.69
CA ALA A 98 2.59 -6.03 -21.24
C ALA A 98 3.92 -5.34 -20.85
N ARG A 99 4.97 -5.46 -21.70
CA ARG A 99 6.25 -4.79 -21.44
C ARG A 99 6.16 -3.29 -21.62
N GLN A 100 5.29 -2.80 -22.52
CA GLN A 100 5.03 -1.37 -22.65
C GLN A 100 4.39 -0.82 -21.36
N TRP A 101 3.38 -1.50 -20.80
CA TRP A 101 2.78 -1.11 -19.53
C TRP A 101 3.83 -0.99 -18.43
N VAL A 102 4.59 -2.06 -18.21
CA VAL A 102 5.60 -2.12 -17.16
C VAL A 102 6.68 -1.06 -17.33
N ARG A 103 7.15 -0.82 -18.56
CA ARG A 103 8.13 0.23 -18.85
C ARG A 103 7.57 1.62 -18.49
N VAL A 104 6.38 1.97 -18.95
CA VAL A 104 5.74 3.26 -18.69
C VAL A 104 5.57 3.49 -17.19
N ILE A 105 5.06 2.49 -16.46
CA ILE A 105 4.82 2.54 -15.02
C ILE A 105 6.14 2.72 -14.26
N LYS A 106 7.15 1.94 -14.60
CA LYS A 106 8.48 2.02 -13.98
C LYS A 106 9.17 3.35 -14.25
N ASP A 107 9.09 3.85 -15.48
CA ASP A 107 9.69 5.13 -15.87
C ASP A 107 9.00 6.31 -15.17
N ALA A 108 7.73 6.17 -14.81
CA ALA A 108 7.01 7.13 -13.97
C ALA A 108 7.42 7.08 -12.48
N GLY A 109 8.19 6.06 -12.06
CA GLY A 109 8.69 5.88 -10.70
C GLY A 109 7.83 4.99 -9.80
N MET A 110 6.83 4.31 -10.35
CA MET A 110 6.00 3.35 -9.61
C MET A 110 6.74 2.04 -9.40
N ARG A 111 6.42 1.31 -8.31
CA ARG A 111 7.17 0.14 -7.86
C ARG A 111 6.35 -1.15 -7.82
N LEU A 112 5.05 -1.06 -8.01
CA LEU A 112 4.11 -2.19 -8.06
C LEU A 112 3.05 -1.90 -9.12
N LEU A 113 2.62 -2.93 -9.84
CA LEU A 113 1.48 -2.87 -10.76
C LEU A 113 0.41 -3.88 -10.32
N ILE A 114 -0.80 -3.38 -10.08
CA ILE A 114 -2.00 -4.17 -9.83
C ILE A 114 -2.85 -4.14 -11.09
N ILE A 115 -3.35 -5.30 -11.54
CA ILE A 115 -4.28 -5.37 -12.67
C ILE A 115 -5.64 -5.89 -12.23
N THR A 116 -6.70 -5.43 -12.89
CA THR A 116 -8.05 -5.98 -12.71
C THR A 116 -8.13 -7.35 -13.36
N ALA A 117 -7.67 -8.41 -12.65
CA ALA A 117 -7.74 -9.77 -13.18
C ALA A 117 -9.19 -10.19 -13.50
N LYS A 118 -10.14 -9.79 -12.67
CA LYS A 118 -11.59 -9.89 -12.91
C LYS A 118 -12.29 -8.68 -12.27
N HIS A 119 -13.05 -7.92 -13.07
CA HIS A 119 -13.91 -6.84 -12.59
C HIS A 119 -15.34 -7.33 -12.33
N HIS A 120 -16.28 -6.45 -11.99
CA HIS A 120 -17.66 -6.78 -11.62
C HIS A 120 -18.46 -7.50 -12.71
N ASP A 121 -18.07 -7.36 -13.99
CA ASP A 121 -18.65 -8.09 -15.12
C ASP A 121 -18.33 -9.59 -15.10
N GLY A 122 -17.42 -10.04 -14.24
CA GLY A 122 -17.05 -11.44 -14.10
C GLY A 122 -16.09 -11.97 -15.17
N PHE A 123 -15.66 -11.12 -16.15
CA PHE A 123 -14.75 -11.55 -17.22
C PHE A 123 -13.33 -11.72 -16.68
N CYS A 124 -12.80 -12.94 -16.78
CA CYS A 124 -11.46 -13.28 -16.31
C CYS A 124 -10.40 -13.01 -17.38
N LEU A 125 -9.40 -12.20 -17.04
CA LEU A 125 -8.23 -11.92 -17.90
C LEU A 125 -7.20 -13.04 -17.94
N TRP A 126 -7.50 -14.19 -17.33
CA TRP A 126 -6.72 -15.43 -17.40
C TRP A 126 -7.61 -16.59 -17.80
N PRO A 127 -7.09 -17.69 -18.34
CA PRO A 127 -7.88 -18.86 -18.77
C PRO A 127 -8.38 -19.68 -17.58
N SER A 128 -9.25 -19.08 -16.75
CA SER A 128 -9.80 -19.73 -15.56
C SER A 128 -10.49 -21.06 -15.89
N LYS A 129 -10.30 -22.07 -15.03
CA LYS A 129 -10.96 -23.37 -15.12
C LYS A 129 -12.42 -23.33 -14.61
N TYR A 130 -12.79 -22.25 -13.91
CA TYR A 130 -14.05 -22.15 -13.19
C TYR A 130 -15.11 -21.31 -13.90
N THR A 131 -14.78 -20.70 -15.03
CA THR A 131 -15.75 -19.99 -15.88
C THR A 131 -15.33 -20.02 -17.34
N GLU A 132 -16.33 -20.02 -18.24
CA GLU A 132 -16.11 -19.78 -19.67
C GLU A 132 -16.08 -18.28 -20.02
N HIS A 133 -16.51 -17.41 -19.10
CA HIS A 133 -16.46 -15.95 -19.27
C HIS A 133 -15.05 -15.41 -19.01
N SER A 134 -14.16 -15.69 -19.98
CA SER A 134 -12.75 -15.38 -19.87
C SER A 134 -12.05 -15.28 -21.21
N VAL A 135 -10.79 -14.88 -21.18
CA VAL A 135 -9.91 -14.79 -22.38
C VAL A 135 -9.86 -16.06 -23.21
N LYS A 136 -10.06 -17.26 -22.60
CA LYS A 136 -10.04 -18.53 -23.33
C LYS A 136 -11.21 -18.69 -24.31
N SER A 137 -12.30 -17.96 -24.10
CA SER A 137 -13.48 -17.96 -24.98
C SER A 137 -13.49 -16.75 -25.93
N SER A 138 -12.45 -15.90 -25.88
CA SER A 138 -12.31 -14.75 -26.78
C SER A 138 -11.55 -15.13 -28.06
N PRO A 139 -11.67 -14.35 -29.15
CA PRO A 139 -10.86 -14.56 -30.34
C PRO A 139 -9.39 -14.17 -30.15
N TRP A 140 -9.07 -13.43 -29.10
CA TRP A 140 -7.73 -12.97 -28.85
C TRP A 140 -6.75 -14.15 -28.70
N LYS A 141 -5.68 -14.16 -29.51
CA LYS A 141 -4.69 -15.24 -29.56
C LYS A 141 -5.33 -16.62 -29.72
N GLU A 142 -6.46 -16.71 -30.45
CA GLU A 142 -7.20 -17.95 -30.65
C GLU A 142 -7.66 -18.63 -29.34
N GLY A 143 -8.01 -17.83 -28.33
CA GLY A 143 -8.38 -18.34 -27.00
C GLY A 143 -7.20 -18.82 -26.13
N LYS A 144 -5.94 -18.60 -26.58
CA LYS A 144 -4.72 -19.00 -25.85
C LYS A 144 -4.06 -17.85 -25.09
N GLY A 145 -4.69 -16.68 -25.07
CA GLY A 145 -4.17 -15.51 -24.39
C GLY A 145 -4.29 -15.61 -22.86
N ASP A 146 -3.36 -14.97 -22.15
CA ASP A 146 -3.34 -14.86 -20.69
C ASP A 146 -2.76 -13.49 -20.32
N VAL A 147 -3.62 -12.49 -20.13
CA VAL A 147 -3.18 -11.12 -19.78
C VAL A 147 -2.46 -11.12 -18.42
N VAL A 148 -3.02 -11.85 -17.45
CA VAL A 148 -2.43 -11.93 -16.10
C VAL A 148 -1.02 -12.52 -16.16
N GLY A 149 -0.86 -13.61 -16.90
CA GLY A 149 0.44 -14.28 -17.08
C GLY A 149 1.46 -13.40 -17.78
N GLU A 150 1.06 -12.71 -18.86
CA GLU A 150 1.97 -11.85 -19.64
C GLU A 150 2.42 -10.62 -18.82
N VAL A 151 1.50 -9.99 -18.06
CA VAL A 151 1.84 -8.85 -17.20
C VAL A 151 2.70 -9.29 -16.02
N ALA A 152 2.37 -10.39 -15.35
CA ALA A 152 3.16 -10.94 -14.25
C ALA A 152 4.61 -11.27 -14.70
N GLN A 153 4.76 -11.83 -15.90
CA GLN A 153 6.08 -12.10 -16.48
C GLN A 153 6.84 -10.81 -16.77
N ALA A 154 6.21 -9.82 -17.40
CA ALA A 154 6.83 -8.53 -17.70
C ALA A 154 7.27 -7.81 -16.41
N CYS A 155 6.48 -7.84 -15.35
CA CYS A 155 6.82 -7.30 -14.03
C CYS A 155 8.09 -7.98 -13.47
N ARG A 156 8.14 -9.32 -13.47
CA ARG A 156 9.33 -10.07 -13.00
C ARG A 156 10.60 -9.71 -13.79
N GLU A 157 10.51 -9.67 -15.12
CA GLU A 157 11.62 -9.32 -16.01
C GLU A 157 12.16 -7.92 -15.73
N ALA A 158 11.30 -6.98 -15.38
CA ALA A 158 11.66 -5.59 -15.08
C ALA A 158 12.02 -5.34 -13.61
N GLY A 159 11.84 -6.31 -12.72
CA GLY A 159 11.99 -6.11 -11.27
C GLY A 159 10.92 -5.20 -10.66
N LEU A 160 9.72 -5.13 -11.27
CA LEU A 160 8.54 -4.47 -10.74
C LEU A 160 7.72 -5.48 -9.93
N LYS A 161 7.15 -5.08 -8.79
CA LYS A 161 6.24 -5.93 -8.03
C LYS A 161 4.92 -6.08 -8.77
N PHE A 162 4.20 -7.18 -8.48
CA PHE A 162 2.95 -7.50 -9.13
C PHE A 162 1.85 -7.76 -8.11
N GLY A 163 0.65 -7.26 -8.37
CA GLY A 163 -0.56 -7.48 -7.60
C GLY A 163 -1.77 -7.77 -8.48
N VAL A 164 -2.81 -8.28 -7.86
CA VAL A 164 -4.07 -8.62 -8.55
C VAL A 164 -5.28 -8.03 -7.84
N TYR A 165 -6.16 -7.42 -8.60
CA TYR A 165 -7.52 -7.11 -8.17
C TYR A 165 -8.44 -8.25 -8.61
N LEU A 166 -9.20 -8.80 -7.67
CA LEU A 166 -10.23 -9.79 -7.93
C LEU A 166 -11.54 -9.31 -7.32
N SER A 167 -12.48 -8.85 -8.15
CA SER A 167 -13.79 -8.38 -7.69
C SER A 167 -14.54 -9.45 -6.92
N PRO A 168 -14.92 -9.20 -5.65
CA PRO A 168 -15.83 -10.08 -4.94
C PRO A 168 -17.25 -10.05 -5.49
N TRP A 169 -17.68 -8.94 -6.07
CA TRP A 169 -18.94 -8.83 -6.80
C TRP A 169 -18.78 -9.39 -8.21
N ASP A 170 -19.63 -10.32 -8.58
CA ASP A 170 -19.59 -11.00 -9.88
C ASP A 170 -21.00 -11.04 -10.48
N ARG A 171 -21.18 -10.29 -11.56
CA ARG A 171 -22.49 -10.16 -12.23
C ARG A 171 -22.75 -11.27 -13.25
N HIS A 172 -21.72 -12.08 -13.55
CA HIS A 172 -21.82 -13.18 -14.52
C HIS A 172 -22.06 -14.54 -13.83
N GLU A 173 -21.42 -14.80 -12.68
CA GLU A 173 -21.42 -16.12 -12.05
C GLU A 173 -22.81 -16.49 -11.53
N PRO A 174 -23.43 -17.58 -12.03
CA PRO A 174 -24.80 -17.96 -11.64
C PRO A 174 -24.97 -18.29 -10.17
N THR A 175 -23.91 -18.69 -9.48
CA THR A 175 -23.94 -19.01 -8.05
C THR A 175 -23.88 -17.74 -7.17
N PHE A 176 -23.67 -16.55 -7.72
CA PHE A 176 -23.65 -15.31 -6.96
C PHE A 176 -25.02 -15.11 -6.25
N GLY A 177 -24.96 -14.93 -4.92
CA GLY A 177 -26.14 -14.92 -4.05
C GLY A 177 -26.51 -16.29 -3.46
N ASP A 178 -25.93 -17.40 -3.94
CA ASP A 178 -25.81 -18.67 -3.21
C ASP A 178 -24.46 -18.69 -2.51
N SER A 179 -24.41 -18.12 -1.29
CA SER A 179 -23.16 -17.79 -0.64
C SER A 179 -22.21 -18.98 -0.44
N PRO A 180 -22.63 -20.20 -0.06
CA PRO A 180 -21.72 -21.34 0.02
C PRO A 180 -21.05 -21.69 -1.32
N ALA A 181 -21.85 -21.77 -2.38
CA ALA A 181 -21.37 -22.14 -3.71
C ALA A 181 -20.48 -21.03 -4.31
N TYR A 182 -20.90 -19.77 -4.21
CA TYR A 182 -20.11 -18.66 -4.70
C TYR A 182 -18.80 -18.49 -3.94
N ASN A 183 -18.81 -18.60 -2.61
CA ASN A 183 -17.59 -18.50 -1.82
C ASN A 183 -16.56 -19.59 -2.21
N GLU A 184 -17.00 -20.78 -2.57
CA GLU A 184 -16.09 -21.82 -3.09
C GLU A 184 -15.57 -21.47 -4.50
N HIS A 185 -16.44 -20.99 -5.41
CA HIS A 185 -16.04 -20.50 -6.73
C HIS A 185 -14.96 -19.39 -6.60
N PHE A 186 -15.20 -18.40 -5.74
CA PHE A 186 -14.27 -17.30 -5.53
C PHE A 186 -12.91 -17.77 -4.96
N ARG A 187 -12.92 -18.67 -3.97
CA ARG A 187 -11.68 -19.27 -3.46
C ARG A 187 -10.91 -20.02 -4.53
N ASN A 188 -11.59 -20.70 -5.44
CA ASN A 188 -10.95 -21.44 -6.52
C ASN A 188 -10.27 -20.51 -7.52
N GLN A 189 -10.92 -19.42 -7.92
CA GLN A 189 -10.30 -18.38 -8.75
C GLN A 189 -9.11 -17.71 -8.06
N LEU A 190 -9.25 -17.43 -6.76
CA LEU A 190 -8.17 -16.86 -5.96
C LEU A 190 -6.95 -17.80 -5.89
N ARG A 191 -7.17 -19.11 -5.73
CA ARG A 191 -6.08 -20.11 -5.77
C ARG A 191 -5.38 -20.12 -7.13
N GLU A 192 -6.11 -20.04 -8.24
CA GLU A 192 -5.48 -19.96 -9.58
C GLU A 192 -4.52 -18.77 -9.66
N LEU A 193 -4.97 -17.59 -9.25
CA LEU A 193 -4.17 -16.37 -9.30
C LEU A 193 -2.93 -16.45 -8.40
N LEU A 194 -3.05 -17.04 -7.22
CA LEU A 194 -1.95 -17.11 -6.25
C LEU A 194 -0.96 -18.25 -6.50
N THR A 195 -1.28 -19.20 -7.38
CA THR A 195 -0.40 -20.35 -7.66
C THR A 195 0.26 -20.32 -9.03
N ASN A 196 -0.36 -19.64 -10.02
CA ASN A 196 0.08 -19.76 -11.41
C ASN A 196 1.00 -18.62 -11.87
N TYR A 197 1.04 -17.49 -11.15
CA TYR A 197 1.64 -16.25 -11.66
C TYR A 197 2.86 -15.75 -10.89
N GLY A 198 3.37 -16.58 -9.97
CA GLY A 198 4.56 -16.28 -9.16
C GLY A 198 4.21 -15.43 -7.94
N GLU A 199 5.16 -14.58 -7.52
CA GLU A 199 4.99 -13.78 -6.32
C GLU A 199 3.93 -12.68 -6.53
N ILE A 200 2.92 -12.67 -5.67
CA ILE A 200 1.90 -11.62 -5.58
C ILE A 200 2.21 -10.77 -4.35
N SER A 201 2.34 -9.46 -4.55
CA SER A 201 2.65 -8.50 -3.47
C SER A 201 1.41 -7.87 -2.85
N GLU A 202 0.31 -7.83 -3.61
CA GLU A 202 -0.96 -7.27 -3.15
C GLU A 202 -2.15 -8.00 -3.78
N VAL A 203 -3.16 -8.29 -2.96
CA VAL A 203 -4.48 -8.76 -3.39
C VAL A 203 -5.48 -7.68 -3.02
N TRP A 204 -6.13 -7.12 -4.04
CA TRP A 204 -7.06 -6.01 -3.91
C TRP A 204 -8.50 -6.49 -4.05
N PHE A 205 -9.31 -6.28 -3.03
CA PHE A 205 -10.73 -6.64 -3.01
C PHE A 205 -11.59 -5.38 -2.95
N ASP A 206 -12.46 -5.22 -3.94
CA ASP A 206 -13.41 -4.12 -4.00
C ASP A 206 -14.52 -4.26 -2.96
N GLY A 207 -14.99 -3.12 -2.45
CA GLY A 207 -16.14 -3.05 -1.56
C GLY A 207 -17.49 -2.92 -2.27
N ALA A 208 -17.50 -2.59 -3.57
CA ALA A 208 -18.73 -2.42 -4.34
C ALA A 208 -19.56 -3.70 -4.39
N ASN A 209 -20.88 -3.58 -4.17
CA ASN A 209 -21.81 -4.69 -4.20
C ASN A 209 -23.26 -4.18 -4.38
N ASP A 210 -23.82 -4.36 -5.56
CA ASP A 210 -25.20 -3.98 -5.91
C ASP A 210 -26.18 -5.17 -5.85
N GLY A 211 -25.79 -6.26 -5.18
CA GLY A 211 -26.61 -7.45 -5.02
C GLY A 211 -26.53 -8.44 -6.17
N ALA A 212 -27.26 -9.55 -6.04
CA ALA A 212 -27.34 -10.61 -7.02
C ALA A 212 -28.48 -10.38 -8.02
N PRO A 213 -28.33 -10.80 -9.30
CA PRO A 213 -29.41 -10.74 -10.29
C PRO A 213 -30.70 -11.48 -9.87
N ASN A 214 -30.57 -12.49 -9.00
CA ASN A 214 -31.69 -13.25 -8.44
C ASN A 214 -32.33 -12.61 -7.21
N GLY A 215 -31.90 -11.40 -6.82
CA GLY A 215 -32.39 -10.67 -5.63
C GLY A 215 -31.89 -11.22 -4.29
N LYS A 216 -31.04 -12.26 -4.27
CA LYS A 216 -30.41 -12.77 -3.06
C LYS A 216 -29.20 -11.92 -2.67
N LYS A 217 -28.94 -11.83 -1.38
CA LYS A 217 -27.75 -11.14 -0.85
C LYS A 217 -26.58 -12.12 -0.75
N GLN A 218 -25.46 -11.80 -1.38
CA GLN A 218 -24.22 -12.52 -1.20
C GLN A 218 -23.62 -12.20 0.19
N VAL A 219 -23.25 -13.25 0.91
CA VAL A 219 -22.45 -13.14 2.15
C VAL A 219 -21.07 -13.68 1.87
N TYR A 220 -20.08 -12.81 1.93
CA TYR A 220 -18.69 -13.17 1.65
C TYR A 220 -18.04 -13.83 2.87
N ASP A 221 -17.34 -14.94 2.65
CA ASP A 221 -16.55 -15.64 3.68
C ASP A 221 -15.12 -15.07 3.71
N TRP A 222 -15.00 -13.80 4.10
CA TRP A 222 -13.72 -13.07 4.20
C TRP A 222 -12.64 -13.85 4.95
N PRO A 223 -12.90 -14.47 6.11
CA PRO A 223 -11.88 -15.24 6.82
C PRO A 223 -11.28 -16.36 5.96
N SER A 224 -12.09 -17.08 5.18
CA SER A 224 -11.58 -18.14 4.31
C SER A 224 -10.79 -17.60 3.10
N TYR A 225 -11.16 -16.43 2.57
CA TYR A 225 -10.41 -15.77 1.52
C TYR A 225 -9.03 -15.34 2.03
N TYR A 226 -8.99 -14.69 3.21
CA TYR A 226 -7.73 -14.31 3.84
C TYR A 226 -6.85 -15.53 4.12
N LYS A 227 -7.45 -16.63 4.58
CA LYS A 227 -6.70 -17.87 4.80
C LYS A 227 -6.03 -18.39 3.53
N VAL A 228 -6.72 -18.39 2.40
CA VAL A 228 -6.14 -18.79 1.10
C VAL A 228 -4.93 -17.92 0.75
N ILE A 229 -5.05 -16.60 0.95
CA ILE A 229 -3.93 -15.68 0.67
C ILE A 229 -2.77 -15.91 1.63
N ARG A 230 -3.03 -16.08 2.91
CA ARG A 230 -1.98 -16.32 3.92
C ARG A 230 -1.24 -17.64 3.69
N ASP A 231 -1.95 -18.67 3.20
CA ASP A 231 -1.36 -19.98 2.91
C ASP A 231 -0.49 -19.95 1.63
N LEU A 232 -0.92 -19.22 0.57
CA LEU A 232 -0.30 -19.27 -0.75
C LEU A 232 0.61 -18.08 -1.06
N ALA A 233 0.31 -16.91 -0.52
CA ALA A 233 1.05 -15.67 -0.68
C ALA A 233 1.20 -14.92 0.66
N PRO A 234 1.92 -15.45 1.65
CA PRO A 234 1.97 -14.91 3.02
C PRO A 234 2.57 -13.49 3.09
N GLN A 235 3.32 -13.07 2.07
CA GLN A 235 3.93 -11.75 1.97
C GLN A 235 3.02 -10.72 1.29
N ALA A 236 1.92 -11.15 0.66
CA ALA A 236 0.96 -10.24 0.07
C ALA A 236 0.19 -9.47 1.14
N VAL A 237 -0.01 -8.17 0.91
CA VAL A 237 -1.02 -7.41 1.65
C VAL A 237 -2.40 -7.65 1.05
N ILE A 238 -3.42 -7.56 1.89
CA ILE A 238 -4.83 -7.65 1.48
C ILE A 238 -5.42 -6.27 1.65
N ALA A 239 -5.74 -5.63 0.52
CA ALA A 239 -6.18 -4.27 0.47
C ALA A 239 -7.70 -4.15 0.34
N ILE A 240 -8.19 -3.12 0.85
CA ILE A 240 -9.48 -2.49 1.01
C ILE A 240 -10.44 -3.36 1.82
N MET A 241 -11.01 -4.41 1.26
CA MET A 241 -11.82 -5.35 2.03
C MET A 241 -10.94 -6.39 2.72
N GLY A 242 -9.89 -5.92 3.42
CA GLY A 242 -8.86 -6.75 4.05
C GLY A 242 -8.26 -6.15 5.31
N PRO A 243 -7.48 -6.94 6.06
CA PRO A 243 -6.97 -6.53 7.37
C PRO A 243 -5.64 -5.77 7.32
N ASP A 244 -4.99 -5.64 6.14
CA ASP A 244 -3.63 -5.10 6.08
C ASP A 244 -3.57 -3.64 5.64
N VAL A 245 -4.42 -3.23 4.70
CA VAL A 245 -4.43 -1.92 4.06
C VAL A 245 -5.86 -1.42 3.97
N ARG A 246 -6.08 -0.16 4.36
CA ARG A 246 -7.39 0.47 4.26
C ARG A 246 -7.47 1.42 3.07
N TRP A 247 -8.65 1.54 2.54
CA TRP A 247 -8.98 2.62 1.63
C TRP A 247 -8.98 3.98 2.37
N VAL A 248 -8.43 5.01 1.72
CA VAL A 248 -8.41 6.37 2.30
C VAL A 248 -9.80 6.93 2.54
N GLY A 249 -10.79 6.51 1.74
CA GLY A 249 -12.20 6.88 1.86
C GLY A 249 -12.75 7.71 0.71
N THR A 250 -11.93 8.06 -0.27
CA THR A 250 -12.35 8.77 -1.49
C THR A 250 -11.50 8.34 -2.67
N GLU A 251 -12.02 8.46 -3.89
CA GLU A 251 -11.29 8.20 -5.15
C GLU A 251 -10.68 9.49 -5.74
N SER A 252 -10.48 10.50 -4.89
CA SER A 252 -10.01 11.82 -5.34
C SER A 252 -8.50 11.92 -5.56
N GLY A 253 -7.73 10.99 -5.01
CA GLY A 253 -6.27 11.06 -4.93
C GLY A 253 -5.74 11.91 -3.78
N TYR A 254 -6.62 12.34 -2.86
CA TYR A 254 -6.25 13.15 -1.70
C TYR A 254 -6.42 12.35 -0.41
N GLY A 255 -5.38 12.39 0.43
CA GLY A 255 -5.40 11.86 1.79
C GLY A 255 -5.79 12.94 2.80
N ARG A 256 -5.79 12.56 4.08
CA ARG A 256 -5.99 13.45 5.23
C ARG A 256 -4.75 14.29 5.45
N GLU A 257 -4.90 15.49 6.00
CA GLU A 257 -3.77 16.29 6.46
C GLU A 257 -3.00 15.61 7.60
N THR A 258 -3.71 14.83 8.44
CA THR A 258 -3.14 14.02 9.51
C THR A 258 -3.49 12.55 9.26
N GLU A 259 -2.51 11.76 8.81
CA GLU A 259 -2.72 10.38 8.39
C GLU A 259 -1.95 9.40 9.27
N TRP A 260 -2.65 8.81 10.23
CA TRP A 260 -2.10 7.78 11.10
C TRP A 260 -2.22 6.39 10.48
N SER A 261 -1.17 5.58 10.65
CA SER A 261 -1.23 4.14 10.39
C SER A 261 -1.67 3.34 11.62
N VAL A 262 -1.58 3.91 12.82
CA VAL A 262 -2.04 3.29 14.06
C VAL A 262 -3.43 3.77 14.40
N LEU A 263 -4.41 2.88 14.33
CA LEU A 263 -5.83 3.21 14.42
C LEU A 263 -6.57 2.34 15.44
N PRO A 264 -7.73 2.79 15.96
CA PRO A 264 -8.66 1.90 16.65
C PRO A 264 -9.09 0.74 15.77
N ASN A 265 -9.17 -0.48 16.32
CA ASN A 265 -9.56 -1.69 15.59
C ASN A 265 -10.97 -1.63 14.97
N ILE A 266 -11.84 -0.74 15.42
CA ILE A 266 -13.18 -0.51 14.83
C ILE A 266 -13.10 -0.03 13.36
N THR A 267 -11.98 0.59 12.95
CA THR A 267 -11.76 1.01 11.56
C THR A 267 -11.68 -0.16 10.57
N GLN A 268 -11.50 -1.39 11.05
CA GLN A 268 -11.52 -2.62 10.25
C GLN A 268 -12.95 -3.20 10.08
N ASN A 269 -13.98 -2.38 10.19
CA ASN A 269 -15.37 -2.79 9.98
C ASN A 269 -15.69 -2.91 8.48
N LEU A 270 -15.66 -4.14 7.96
CA LEU A 270 -15.87 -4.42 6.53
C LEU A 270 -17.25 -3.98 6.01
N ALA A 271 -18.28 -4.01 6.84
CA ALA A 271 -19.62 -3.56 6.41
C ALA A 271 -19.66 -2.05 6.19
N ALA A 272 -19.01 -1.27 7.07
CA ALA A 272 -18.88 0.16 6.90
C ALA A 272 -17.97 0.53 5.72
N ILE A 273 -16.86 -0.20 5.50
CA ILE A 273 -15.99 -0.01 4.35
C ILE A 273 -16.78 -0.25 3.06
N ALA A 274 -17.52 -1.35 2.95
CA ALA A 274 -18.35 -1.65 1.77
C ALA A 274 -19.40 -0.58 1.50
N ALA A 275 -20.06 -0.06 2.54
CA ALA A 275 -21.05 1.02 2.39
C ALA A 275 -20.41 2.34 1.91
N SER A 276 -19.16 2.59 2.28
CA SER A 276 -18.42 3.80 1.90
C SER A 276 -17.81 3.72 0.50
N SER A 277 -17.48 2.52 0.00
CA SER A 277 -16.78 2.31 -1.28
C SER A 277 -17.63 2.54 -2.53
N GLN A 278 -18.92 2.88 -2.40
CA GLN A 278 -19.82 3.21 -3.51
C GLN A 278 -19.95 4.74 -3.72
N GLN A 279 -18.97 5.52 -3.30
CA GLN A 279 -19.04 6.98 -3.40
C GLN A 279 -18.46 7.46 -4.74
N PHE A 280 -19.09 8.50 -5.28
CA PHE A 280 -18.54 9.21 -6.44
C PHE A 280 -17.34 10.06 -6.04
N PRO A 281 -16.32 10.20 -6.92
CA PRO A 281 -15.16 11.04 -6.67
C PRO A 281 -15.60 12.49 -6.38
N VAL A 282 -15.05 13.07 -5.32
CA VAL A 282 -15.14 14.52 -5.04
C VAL A 282 -13.84 15.15 -5.53
N ASP A 283 -13.93 15.99 -6.56
CA ASP A 283 -12.75 16.61 -7.14
C ASP A 283 -12.09 17.58 -6.15
N GLY A 284 -10.84 17.32 -5.82
CA GLY A 284 -9.96 18.29 -5.18
C GLY A 284 -9.99 18.38 -3.66
N ALA A 285 -10.78 17.56 -2.95
CA ALA A 285 -10.83 17.59 -1.48
C ALA A 285 -11.07 16.21 -0.88
N PHE A 286 -10.45 15.95 0.27
CA PHE A 286 -10.87 14.87 1.15
C PHE A 286 -12.17 15.27 1.86
N ALA A 287 -13.24 14.51 1.67
CA ALA A 287 -14.53 14.73 2.35
C ALA A 287 -14.84 13.52 3.25
N PRO A 288 -14.48 13.59 4.56
CA PRO A 288 -14.66 12.48 5.47
C PRO A 288 -16.15 12.21 5.74
N ARG A 289 -16.51 10.93 5.95
CA ARG A 289 -17.85 10.49 6.37
C ARG A 289 -17.71 9.32 7.35
N ASP A 290 -18.39 9.37 8.48
CA ASP A 290 -18.40 8.33 9.52
C ASP A 290 -16.98 7.84 9.89
N LEU A 291 -16.62 6.59 9.52
CA LEU A 291 -15.28 6.03 9.74
C LEU A 291 -14.17 6.72 8.95
N MET A 292 -14.51 7.67 8.09
CA MET A 292 -13.62 8.44 7.22
C MET A 292 -13.30 9.84 7.76
N ASP A 293 -13.63 10.11 9.00
CA ASP A 293 -13.30 11.33 9.72
C ASP A 293 -11.84 11.78 9.54
N ASP A 294 -11.56 13.04 9.81
CA ASP A 294 -10.21 13.55 9.97
C ASP A 294 -9.52 12.90 11.18
N ASP A 295 -8.21 12.75 11.09
CA ASP A 295 -7.35 12.29 12.19
C ASP A 295 -7.87 11.02 12.90
N LEU A 296 -7.94 9.91 12.17
CA LEU A 296 -8.47 8.63 12.67
C LEU A 296 -7.68 8.03 13.85
N GLY A 297 -6.41 8.42 14.00
CA GLY A 297 -5.52 7.97 15.06
C GLY A 297 -5.36 8.96 16.22
N SER A 298 -6.17 10.04 16.29
CA SER A 298 -6.06 11.05 17.34
C SER A 298 -6.18 10.46 18.75
N ARG A 299 -5.59 11.14 19.72
CA ARG A 299 -5.67 10.75 21.14
C ARG A 299 -7.12 10.61 21.61
N GLU A 300 -8.03 11.43 21.05
CA GLU A 300 -9.47 11.37 21.35
C GLU A 300 -10.10 10.06 20.85
N LYS A 301 -9.72 9.59 19.66
CA LYS A 301 -10.27 8.36 19.07
C LYS A 301 -9.68 7.10 19.67
N ILE A 302 -8.37 7.09 19.96
CA ILE A 302 -7.72 5.90 20.54
C ILE A 302 -8.06 5.67 22.01
N LYS A 303 -8.47 6.70 22.78
CA LYS A 303 -8.74 6.58 24.23
C LYS A 303 -9.83 5.56 24.60
N ASN A 304 -10.77 5.31 23.69
CA ASN A 304 -11.87 4.38 23.89
C ASN A 304 -11.74 3.10 23.09
N ALA A 305 -10.60 2.89 22.43
CA ALA A 305 -10.37 1.69 21.63
C ALA A 305 -10.21 0.44 22.52
N SER A 306 -10.73 -0.69 22.07
CA SER A 306 -10.46 -2.00 22.70
C SER A 306 -9.13 -2.61 22.23
N ALA A 307 -8.65 -2.18 21.06
CA ALA A 307 -7.34 -2.51 20.51
C ALA A 307 -6.91 -1.46 19.51
N LEU A 308 -5.60 -1.38 19.29
CA LEU A 308 -4.98 -0.58 18.23
C LEU A 308 -4.38 -1.51 17.19
N VAL A 309 -4.45 -1.11 15.93
CA VAL A 309 -3.94 -1.88 14.79
C VAL A 309 -3.11 -1.00 13.87
N TRP A 310 -2.09 -1.57 13.24
CA TRP A 310 -1.40 -0.94 12.12
C TRP A 310 -2.24 -1.14 10.87
N TYR A 311 -2.84 -0.08 10.35
CA TYR A 311 -3.78 -0.13 9.23
C TYR A 311 -3.56 1.08 8.31
N PRO A 312 -2.48 1.06 7.50
CA PRO A 312 -2.05 2.18 6.66
C PRO A 312 -3.05 2.45 5.54
N ALA A 313 -3.08 3.71 5.08
CA ALA A 313 -3.95 4.16 4.02
C ALA A 313 -3.39 3.89 2.63
N GLU A 314 -4.28 3.51 1.71
CA GLU A 314 -4.11 3.58 0.28
C GLU A 314 -5.02 4.65 -0.29
N THR A 315 -4.45 5.56 -1.08
CA THR A 315 -5.16 6.64 -1.76
C THR A 315 -5.20 6.32 -3.25
N ASP A 316 -6.37 6.05 -3.78
CA ASP A 316 -6.56 5.71 -5.17
C ASP A 316 -7.15 6.85 -5.99
N VAL A 317 -6.82 6.87 -7.26
CA VAL A 317 -7.35 7.82 -8.25
C VAL A 317 -7.02 7.35 -9.65
N SER A 318 -7.89 7.64 -10.61
CA SER A 318 -7.56 7.42 -12.03
C SER A 318 -6.88 8.65 -12.63
N ILE A 319 -5.93 8.41 -13.55
CA ILE A 319 -5.31 9.47 -14.38
C ILE A 319 -6.33 10.15 -15.30
N ARG A 320 -7.44 9.47 -15.59
CA ARG A 320 -8.58 9.88 -16.42
C ARG A 320 -9.83 10.12 -15.56
N PRO A 321 -10.92 10.68 -16.10
CA PRO A 321 -12.19 10.76 -15.38
C PRO A 321 -12.77 9.40 -14.98
N GLY A 322 -12.68 8.40 -15.87
CA GLY A 322 -13.13 7.03 -15.63
C GLY A 322 -12.02 6.11 -15.15
N TRP A 323 -12.39 4.91 -14.68
CA TRP A 323 -11.46 3.85 -14.31
C TRP A 323 -11.01 3.05 -15.53
N PHE A 324 -11.92 2.77 -16.48
CA PHE A 324 -11.58 2.16 -17.76
C PHE A 324 -11.25 3.20 -18.83
N TYR A 325 -10.61 2.76 -19.91
CA TYR A 325 -10.27 3.62 -21.02
C TYR A 325 -11.50 3.98 -21.85
N HIS A 326 -11.68 5.28 -22.09
CA HIS A 326 -12.63 5.86 -23.05
C HIS A 326 -11.90 6.82 -23.97
N SER A 327 -12.03 6.66 -25.30
CA SER A 327 -11.35 7.54 -26.26
C SER A 327 -11.82 9.00 -26.16
N SER A 328 -13.06 9.22 -25.75
CA SER A 328 -13.62 10.56 -25.49
C SER A 328 -12.90 11.31 -24.36
N GLN A 329 -12.13 10.61 -23.50
CA GLN A 329 -11.41 11.16 -22.37
C GLN A 329 -9.92 11.46 -22.67
N ASP A 330 -9.43 11.27 -23.89
CA ASP A 330 -8.01 11.46 -24.22
C ASP A 330 -7.52 12.89 -23.92
N ASN A 331 -8.35 13.89 -24.10
CA ASN A 331 -8.05 15.28 -23.77
C ASN A 331 -8.36 15.66 -22.30
N LEU A 332 -8.83 14.72 -21.49
CA LEU A 332 -9.20 14.92 -20.09
C LEU A 332 -8.21 14.25 -19.12
N VAL A 333 -7.09 13.74 -19.64
CA VAL A 333 -6.01 13.18 -18.83
C VAL A 333 -5.48 14.23 -17.87
N LYS A 334 -5.34 13.90 -16.59
CA LYS A 334 -4.82 14.82 -15.57
C LYS A 334 -3.45 15.36 -15.97
N SER A 335 -3.26 16.66 -15.85
CA SER A 335 -2.00 17.32 -16.21
C SER A 335 -0.86 16.89 -15.30
N PRO A 336 0.42 17.01 -15.73
CA PRO A 336 1.58 16.74 -14.86
C PRO A 336 1.53 17.49 -13.53
N ALA A 337 1.10 18.74 -13.52
CA ALA A 337 0.97 19.55 -12.30
C ALA A 337 -0.10 18.99 -11.36
N LYS A 338 -1.26 18.53 -11.90
CA LYS A 338 -2.31 17.89 -11.10
C LYS A 338 -1.84 16.56 -10.51
N LEU A 339 -1.09 15.77 -11.25
CA LEU A 339 -0.53 14.51 -10.74
C LEU A 339 0.51 14.74 -9.62
N VAL A 340 1.31 15.81 -9.73
CA VAL A 340 2.24 16.22 -8.66
C VAL A 340 1.49 16.69 -7.42
N ASP A 341 0.39 17.44 -7.59
CA ASP A 341 -0.49 17.86 -6.49
C ASP A 341 -1.08 16.65 -5.76
N ILE A 342 -1.60 15.67 -6.50
CA ILE A 342 -2.07 14.39 -5.97
C ILE A 342 -0.95 13.64 -5.23
N TYR A 343 0.26 13.58 -5.79
CA TYR A 343 1.41 12.94 -5.14
C TYR A 343 1.73 13.58 -3.78
N TYR A 344 1.71 14.91 -3.70
CA TYR A 344 1.93 15.60 -2.43
C TYR A 344 0.79 15.40 -1.43
N SER A 345 -0.45 15.29 -1.93
CA SER A 345 -1.64 15.11 -1.09
C SER A 345 -1.93 13.66 -0.70
N SER A 346 -1.11 12.72 -1.14
CA SER A 346 -1.18 11.30 -0.80
C SER A 346 0.15 10.80 -0.20
N VAL A 347 1.19 10.62 -1.03
CA VAL A 347 2.52 10.18 -0.56
C VAL A 347 3.12 11.19 0.41
N GLY A 348 2.96 12.48 0.13
CA GLY A 348 3.42 13.57 1.01
C GLY A 348 2.67 13.66 2.34
N LEU A 349 1.56 12.94 2.50
CA LEU A 349 0.72 12.87 3.69
C LEU A 349 0.58 11.43 4.23
N ASN A 350 1.65 10.65 4.17
CA ASN A 350 1.77 9.31 4.77
C ASN A 350 0.78 8.26 4.23
N SER A 351 0.36 8.36 2.97
CA SER A 351 -0.46 7.37 2.29
C SER A 351 0.28 6.77 1.08
N VAL A 352 -0.02 5.54 0.71
CA VAL A 352 0.47 4.99 -0.56
C VAL A 352 -0.47 5.45 -1.67
N LEU A 353 0.09 6.01 -2.74
CA LEU A 353 -0.68 6.42 -3.92
C LEU A 353 -0.84 5.26 -4.90
N LEU A 354 -2.08 4.86 -5.16
CA LEU A 354 -2.47 3.91 -6.19
C LEU A 354 -3.05 4.69 -7.38
N LEU A 355 -2.25 4.93 -8.42
CA LEU A 355 -2.66 5.66 -9.61
C LEU A 355 -3.11 4.70 -10.71
N ASN A 356 -4.37 4.80 -11.13
CA ASN A 356 -4.90 4.02 -12.22
C ASN A 356 -4.54 4.62 -13.59
N ILE A 357 -4.03 3.76 -14.49
CA ILE A 357 -3.60 4.08 -15.84
C ILE A 357 -4.22 3.04 -16.77
N PRO A 358 -5.43 3.29 -17.30
CA PRO A 358 -6.15 2.29 -18.07
C PRO A 358 -5.59 2.15 -19.48
N PRO A 359 -5.17 0.94 -19.90
CA PRO A 359 -4.79 0.66 -21.28
C PRO A 359 -5.99 0.77 -22.23
N ASP A 360 -5.73 1.16 -23.47
CA ASP A 360 -6.73 1.29 -24.52
C ASP A 360 -7.12 -0.07 -25.16
N ARG A 361 -8.04 -0.04 -26.14
CA ARG A 361 -8.51 -1.25 -26.83
C ARG A 361 -7.43 -2.00 -27.62
N ARG A 362 -6.30 -1.36 -27.91
CA ARG A 362 -5.14 -2.05 -28.49
C ARG A 362 -4.45 -2.94 -27.47
N GLY A 363 -4.58 -2.60 -26.17
CA GLY A 363 -3.85 -3.20 -25.07
C GLY A 363 -2.57 -2.45 -24.75
N GLN A 364 -2.55 -1.12 -24.92
CA GLN A 364 -1.41 -0.26 -24.64
C GLN A 364 -1.81 0.97 -23.82
N ILE A 365 -0.91 1.45 -22.96
CA ILE A 365 -1.05 2.77 -22.32
C ILE A 365 -0.84 3.83 -23.41
N THR A 366 -1.75 4.82 -23.46
CA THR A 366 -1.76 5.81 -24.55
C THR A 366 -0.68 6.87 -24.40
N ASP A 367 -0.32 7.52 -25.52
CA ASP A 367 0.63 8.64 -25.51
C ASP A 367 0.16 9.82 -24.65
N HIS A 368 -1.15 10.01 -24.50
CA HIS A 368 -1.71 11.06 -23.63
C HIS A 368 -1.35 10.82 -22.17
N ASP A 369 -1.52 9.59 -21.69
CA ASP A 369 -1.17 9.19 -20.31
C ASP A 369 0.33 9.22 -20.10
N ILE A 370 1.11 8.66 -21.05
CA ILE A 370 2.58 8.66 -21.01
C ILE A 370 3.13 10.08 -20.88
N LYS A 371 2.62 11.02 -21.68
CA LYS A 371 3.05 12.44 -21.63
C LYS A 371 2.84 13.05 -20.26
N SER A 372 1.70 12.79 -19.62
CA SER A 372 1.40 13.30 -18.28
C SER A 372 2.31 12.67 -17.21
N LEU A 373 2.52 11.34 -17.27
CA LEU A 373 3.42 10.64 -16.35
C LEU A 373 4.87 11.08 -16.46
N VAL A 374 5.40 11.22 -17.68
CA VAL A 374 6.75 11.74 -17.94
C VAL A 374 6.89 13.16 -17.41
N GLY A 375 5.88 14.00 -17.62
CA GLY A 375 5.87 15.38 -17.11
C GLY A 375 5.87 15.43 -15.59
N MET A 376 5.04 14.61 -14.92
CA MET A 376 5.01 14.45 -13.46
C MET A 376 6.39 14.02 -12.94
N ARG A 377 6.95 12.93 -13.50
CA ARG A 377 8.26 12.41 -13.09
C ARG A 377 9.35 13.47 -13.19
N LYS A 378 9.38 14.21 -14.28
CA LYS A 378 10.34 15.30 -14.47
C LYS A 378 10.25 16.36 -13.36
N ILE A 379 9.04 16.76 -12.96
CA ILE A 379 8.84 17.73 -11.88
C ILE A 379 9.33 17.17 -10.54
N LEU A 380 8.99 15.93 -10.21
CA LEU A 380 9.42 15.29 -8.98
C LEU A 380 10.95 15.14 -8.93
N ASP A 381 11.57 14.73 -10.03
CA ASP A 381 13.04 14.65 -10.13
C ASP A 381 13.71 16.01 -9.93
N GLN A 382 13.21 17.04 -10.56
CA GLN A 382 13.73 18.40 -10.39
C GLN A 382 13.61 18.88 -8.95
N THR A 383 12.56 18.45 -8.25
CA THR A 383 12.31 18.86 -6.86
C THR A 383 13.20 18.11 -5.87
N PHE A 384 13.37 16.79 -6.03
CA PHE A 384 13.94 15.94 -4.97
C PHE A 384 15.33 15.35 -5.28
N THR A 385 15.88 15.53 -6.49
CA THR A 385 17.20 14.96 -6.84
C THR A 385 18.33 15.54 -5.97
N THR A 386 18.25 16.83 -5.60
CA THR A 386 19.30 17.50 -4.84
C THR A 386 18.86 17.75 -3.41
N ASN A 387 19.46 17.04 -2.46
CA ASN A 387 19.28 17.31 -1.04
C ASN A 387 20.13 18.55 -0.64
N LEU A 388 19.48 19.69 -0.41
CA LEU A 388 20.13 20.94 -0.04
C LEU A 388 20.70 20.94 1.39
N ALA A 389 20.27 20.01 2.24
CA ALA A 389 20.81 19.80 3.57
C ALA A 389 22.10 18.95 3.58
N SER A 390 22.52 18.42 2.42
CA SER A 390 23.77 17.67 2.31
C SER A 390 24.97 18.50 2.75
N GLY A 391 25.77 17.93 3.66
CA GLY A 391 26.94 18.60 4.26
C GLY A 391 26.60 19.59 5.39
N ALA A 392 25.34 19.67 5.83
CA ALA A 392 25.00 20.45 7.02
C ALA A 392 25.61 19.83 8.30
N THR A 393 25.99 20.69 9.24
CA THR A 393 26.19 20.28 10.62
C THR A 393 24.83 20.23 11.30
N ILE A 394 24.50 19.10 11.94
CA ILE A 394 23.20 18.90 12.58
C ILE A 394 23.40 18.77 14.09
N ILE A 395 22.64 19.54 14.84
CA ILE A 395 22.67 19.55 16.31
C ILE A 395 21.27 19.15 16.79
N ALA A 396 21.18 18.06 17.54
CA ALA A 396 19.95 17.63 18.19
C ALA A 396 19.90 18.07 19.65
N SER A 397 18.72 18.37 20.15
CA SER A 397 18.53 18.64 21.60
C SER A 397 18.66 17.37 22.44
N ASN A 398 18.47 16.20 21.86
CA ASN A 398 18.65 14.87 22.45
C ASN A 398 18.90 13.83 21.37
N GLU A 399 19.77 12.87 21.64
CA GLU A 399 20.09 11.74 20.74
C GLU A 399 20.18 10.44 21.55
N LYS A 400 19.46 9.43 21.11
CA LYS A 400 19.61 8.07 21.65
C LYS A 400 20.92 7.45 21.14
N PRO A 401 21.72 6.78 21.99
CA PRO A 401 22.95 6.13 21.56
C PRO A 401 22.73 5.20 20.34
N GLY A 402 23.53 5.41 19.29
CA GLY A 402 23.43 4.67 18.03
C GLY A 402 22.46 5.28 16.99
N HIS A 403 21.78 6.38 17.33
CA HIS A 403 20.81 7.06 16.45
C HIS A 403 21.11 8.57 16.38
N ASN A 404 22.26 8.92 15.81
CA ASN A 404 22.77 10.29 15.79
C ASN A 404 21.98 11.18 14.82
N ALA A 405 21.96 12.48 15.09
CA ALA A 405 21.29 13.49 14.28
C ALA A 405 21.77 13.51 12.81
N SER A 406 23.05 13.23 12.55
CA SER A 406 23.60 13.15 11.19
C SER A 406 22.88 12.14 10.30
N ALA A 407 22.25 11.11 10.88
CA ALA A 407 21.50 10.08 10.15
C ALA A 407 20.32 10.63 9.34
N VAL A 408 19.76 11.80 9.69
CA VAL A 408 18.59 12.38 9.00
C VAL A 408 18.88 12.87 7.57
N ILE A 409 20.16 13.06 7.20
CA ILE A 409 20.54 13.43 5.83
C ILE A 409 21.17 12.28 5.05
N GLU A 410 21.30 11.10 5.67
CA GLU A 410 21.81 9.90 5.03
C GLU A 410 20.67 9.21 4.24
N HIS A 411 20.94 8.82 2.99
CA HIS A 411 19.97 8.07 2.17
C HIS A 411 20.07 6.56 2.44
N HIS A 412 19.98 6.17 3.71
CA HIS A 412 20.02 4.76 4.07
C HIS A 412 18.73 4.36 4.80
N PRO A 413 17.99 3.34 4.32
CA PRO A 413 16.64 3.03 4.81
C PRO A 413 16.56 2.59 6.28
N THR A 414 17.70 2.23 6.89
CA THR A 414 17.79 1.83 8.31
C THR A 414 18.51 2.86 9.19
N SER A 415 19.00 3.95 8.59
CA SER A 415 19.65 5.04 9.33
C SER A 415 18.61 6.09 9.72
N TYR A 416 18.49 6.38 11.00
CA TYR A 416 17.54 7.37 11.50
C TYR A 416 18.00 7.96 12.83
N TRP A 417 17.57 9.17 13.12
CA TRP A 417 17.70 9.79 14.41
C TRP A 417 16.47 9.50 15.27
N THR A 418 16.68 9.35 16.59
CA THR A 418 15.62 9.31 17.58
C THR A 418 16.13 9.82 18.92
N THR A 419 15.21 10.24 19.79
CA THR A 419 15.45 10.64 21.18
C THR A 419 15.43 9.44 22.12
N ASP A 420 15.80 9.67 23.39
CA ASP A 420 15.46 8.76 24.47
C ASP A 420 13.93 8.62 24.61
N ASP A 421 13.48 7.49 25.15
CA ASP A 421 12.06 7.09 25.10
C ASP A 421 11.12 7.99 25.94
N ASP A 422 11.64 8.77 26.90
CA ASP A 422 10.91 9.70 27.76
C ASP A 422 10.87 11.14 27.23
N ILE A 423 11.47 11.40 26.07
CA ILE A 423 11.52 12.74 25.47
C ILE A 423 10.34 12.93 24.51
N GLU A 424 9.37 13.77 24.87
CA GLU A 424 8.17 14.04 24.08
C GLU A 424 8.34 15.19 23.07
N SER A 425 9.41 15.98 23.17
CA SER A 425 9.68 17.09 22.24
C SER A 425 11.17 17.27 22.03
N ALA A 426 11.58 17.40 20.79
CA ALA A 426 13.00 17.60 20.45
C ALA A 426 13.16 18.54 19.24
N THR A 427 14.36 19.08 19.11
CA THR A 427 14.73 19.95 17.99
C THR A 427 15.95 19.41 17.27
N LEU A 428 15.95 19.61 15.95
CA LEU A 428 17.11 19.46 15.07
C LEU A 428 17.47 20.81 14.46
N GLU A 429 18.67 21.30 14.73
CA GLU A 429 19.20 22.52 14.12
C GLU A 429 20.14 22.13 12.98
N PHE A 430 19.88 22.67 11.79
CA PHE A 430 20.69 22.45 10.59
C PHE A 430 21.51 23.69 10.27
N GLN A 431 22.82 23.59 10.42
CA GLN A 431 23.76 24.64 10.01
C GLN A 431 24.23 24.33 8.58
N LEU A 432 23.57 24.95 7.61
CA LEU A 432 23.89 24.74 6.19
C LEU A 432 25.26 25.34 5.84
N PRO A 433 26.08 24.66 4.99
CA PRO A 433 27.42 25.14 4.63
C PRO A 433 27.40 26.46 3.85
N ARG A 434 26.26 26.84 3.30
CA ARG A 434 26.01 28.13 2.61
C ARG A 434 24.53 28.44 2.60
N GLN A 435 24.19 29.70 2.37
CA GLN A 435 22.79 30.11 2.20
C GLN A 435 22.12 29.37 1.06
N ARG A 436 20.89 28.91 1.28
CA ARG A 436 20.06 28.15 0.35
C ARG A 436 18.68 28.76 0.27
N THR A 437 18.05 28.62 -0.91
CA THR A 437 16.63 28.87 -1.10
C THR A 437 15.97 27.54 -1.43
N PHE A 438 14.87 27.23 -0.78
CA PHE A 438 14.08 26.03 -1.01
C PHE A 438 12.60 26.32 -0.75
N ASP A 439 11.73 25.53 -1.34
CA ASP A 439 10.28 25.62 -1.22
C ASP A 439 9.63 24.28 -0.85
N ARG A 440 10.46 23.25 -0.62
CA ARG A 440 10.01 21.93 -0.17
C ARG A 440 10.91 21.40 0.95
N LEU A 441 10.25 20.81 1.95
CA LEU A 441 10.87 20.01 2.99
C LEU A 441 10.20 18.65 3.00
N MET A 442 10.99 17.57 2.86
CA MET A 442 10.54 16.20 3.03
C MET A 442 10.99 15.70 4.40
N LEU A 443 10.04 15.27 5.22
CA LEU A 443 10.26 14.56 6.47
C LEU A 443 9.74 13.14 6.29
N GLN A 444 10.55 12.16 6.69
CA GLN A 444 10.17 10.75 6.61
C GLN A 444 10.42 10.08 7.95
N GLU A 445 9.37 9.52 8.52
CA GLU A 445 9.46 8.79 9.78
C GLU A 445 9.93 7.35 9.54
N ASN A 446 10.79 6.81 10.42
CA ASN A 446 11.13 5.40 10.38
C ASN A 446 10.00 4.55 10.95
N ILE A 447 9.01 4.24 10.12
CA ILE A 447 7.81 3.51 10.52
C ILE A 447 8.07 2.08 11.03
N SER A 448 9.24 1.49 10.76
CA SER A 448 9.60 0.18 11.35
C SER A 448 9.70 0.25 12.88
N ALA A 449 9.90 1.45 13.42
CA ALA A 449 9.91 1.72 14.85
C ALA A 449 8.53 2.12 15.41
N GLY A 450 7.48 2.15 14.58
CA GLY A 450 6.16 2.69 14.88
C GLY A 450 6.06 4.16 14.47
N GLN A 451 4.85 4.67 14.38
CA GLN A 451 4.57 6.08 14.07
C GLN A 451 4.44 6.88 15.37
N ARG A 452 5.15 8.00 15.51
CA ARG A 452 5.32 8.70 16.78
C ARG A 452 5.25 10.22 16.71
N ILE A 453 5.50 10.81 15.50
CA ILE A 453 5.51 12.25 15.32
C ILE A 453 4.07 12.73 15.19
N GLU A 454 3.59 13.49 16.16
CA GLU A 454 2.24 14.06 16.16
C GLU A 454 2.19 15.40 15.42
N ALA A 455 3.23 16.23 15.59
CA ALA A 455 3.32 17.52 14.91
C ALA A 455 4.77 17.98 14.77
N PHE A 456 5.02 18.81 13.79
CA PHE A 456 6.33 19.43 13.58
C PHE A 456 6.20 20.92 13.22
N ARG A 457 7.32 21.63 13.37
CA ARG A 457 7.46 23.04 13.00
C ARG A 457 8.81 23.26 12.35
N LEU A 458 8.81 23.89 11.18
CA LEU A 458 10.02 24.38 10.51
C LEU A 458 10.24 25.85 10.84
N GLU A 459 11.44 26.19 11.27
CA GLU A 459 11.85 27.56 11.60
C GLU A 459 13.16 27.93 10.90
N ALA A 460 13.35 29.19 10.61
CA ALA A 460 14.60 29.75 10.13
C ALA A 460 15.11 30.85 11.04
N TRP A 461 16.44 30.88 11.29
CA TRP A 461 17.09 31.96 12.01
C TRP A 461 17.22 33.20 11.12
N ALA A 462 16.59 34.27 11.50
CA ALA A 462 16.59 35.54 10.75
C ALA A 462 16.53 36.74 11.70
N GLY A 463 17.48 37.68 11.56
CA GLY A 463 17.49 38.92 12.33
C GLY A 463 17.55 38.72 13.85
N ASN A 464 18.35 37.77 14.32
CA ASN A 464 18.53 37.41 15.73
C ASN A 464 17.32 36.76 16.41
N THR A 465 16.42 36.14 15.63
CA THR A 465 15.26 35.39 16.13
C THR A 465 14.90 34.23 15.21
N TRP A 466 14.28 33.20 15.79
CA TRP A 466 13.66 32.13 15.00
C TRP A 466 12.31 32.60 14.44
N LYS A 467 12.09 32.36 13.16
CA LYS A 467 10.82 32.63 12.45
C LYS A 467 10.24 31.33 11.94
N THR A 468 8.99 31.05 12.31
CA THR A 468 8.27 29.88 11.81
C THR A 468 7.98 30.07 10.30
N LEU A 469 8.38 29.08 9.51
CA LEU A 469 8.14 29.00 8.05
C LEU A 469 6.96 28.10 7.73
N ALA A 470 6.84 26.96 8.41
CA ALA A 470 5.77 25.98 8.22
C ALA A 470 5.45 25.22 9.50
N ARG A 471 4.28 24.64 9.54
CA ARG A 471 3.83 23.68 10.54
C ARG A 471 3.12 22.54 9.83
N GLY A 472 3.14 21.35 10.42
CA GLY A 472 2.41 20.20 9.93
C GLY A 472 2.19 19.18 11.04
N THR A 473 1.39 18.19 10.70
CA THR A 473 1.09 17.00 11.51
C THR A 473 1.58 15.75 10.77
N THR A 474 1.35 14.59 11.36
CA THR A 474 1.78 13.32 10.78
C THR A 474 0.88 12.85 9.63
#